data_45f0e126c219c21a1dea7012b5fa16e5
#
_entry.id   45f0e126c219c21a1dea7012b5fa16e5
#
_cell.length_a   1.000
_cell.length_b   1.000
_cell.length_c   1.000
_cell.angle_alpha   90.00
_cell.angle_beta   90.00
_cell.angle_gamma   90.00
#
_symmetry.space_group_name_H-M   'P 1'
#
loop_
_entity.id
_entity.type
_entity.pdbx_description
1 polymer ?
#
loop_
_entity_poly.entity_id
_entity_poly.type
_entity_poly.pdbx_seq_one_letter_code
_entity_poly.pdbx_strand_id
1 'polypeptide(L)'
;MKKLIGLGMAIMLAAILVTSLTGCNAFYHVTGSKDIETRQFDYTGFTKIEVSDAFDVTVTRSATYSVGVTLNDYIFNDLNISMSGATLKISMNSFAHFIDVTQQVAISLPELDSLSITGACEATVTGFQSSRNLVLAVTGASGMQIDDITAADTTINILGASHLSGSLTANNADLSITGVSHITLSGSASTMKLSVIGTSDASLADFVVGNADVTAEGVSDADVEVHGTLNINLSGVSTLTYGDSPKLGNVSVSGVSNLRRR
;
A
#
# COMPACT_ATOMS: atom_id res chain seq x y z
N MET A 1 21.37 -25.95 49.26
CA MET A 1 20.83 -26.46 47.99
C MET A 1 19.92 -25.46 47.26
N LYS A 2 18.96 -24.79 47.90
CA LYS A 2 18.05 -23.83 47.21
C LYS A 2 18.75 -22.60 46.57
N LYS A 3 19.87 -22.11 47.13
CA LYS A 3 20.59 -20.93 46.57
C LYS A 3 21.45 -21.26 45.34
N LEU A 4 21.96 -22.51 45.23
CA LEU A 4 22.72 -22.94 44.06
C LEU A 4 21.81 -23.18 42.83
N ILE A 5 20.56 -23.63 43.03
CA ILE A 5 19.60 -23.85 41.95
C ILE A 5 19.15 -22.52 41.34
N GLY A 6 18.95 -21.48 42.18
CA GLY A 6 18.58 -20.14 41.69
C GLY A 6 19.68 -19.49 40.86
N LEU A 7 20.95 -19.67 41.22
CA LEU A 7 22.07 -19.11 40.46
C LEU A 7 22.28 -19.85 39.13
N GLY A 8 22.10 -21.16 39.06
CA GLY A 8 22.18 -21.94 37.83
C GLY A 8 21.06 -21.56 36.83
N MET A 9 19.84 -21.32 37.33
CA MET A 9 18.69 -20.91 36.47
C MET A 9 18.84 -19.46 35.93
N ALA A 10 19.40 -18.55 36.74
CA ALA A 10 19.70 -17.18 36.30
C ALA A 10 20.79 -17.12 35.22
N ILE A 11 21.83 -17.95 35.35
CA ILE A 11 22.91 -18.07 34.36
C ILE A 11 22.38 -18.69 33.05
N MET A 12 21.49 -19.71 33.14
CA MET A 12 20.88 -20.33 31.97
C MET A 12 19.91 -19.35 31.21
N LEU A 13 19.16 -18.55 31.96
CA LEU A 13 18.28 -17.52 31.35
C LEU A 13 19.09 -16.40 30.66
N ALA A 14 20.22 -15.99 31.27
CA ALA A 14 21.13 -15.02 30.69
C ALA A 14 21.83 -15.53 29.43
N ALA A 15 22.20 -16.82 29.39
CA ALA A 15 22.80 -17.46 28.22
C ALA A 15 21.81 -17.57 27.05
N ILE A 16 20.52 -17.82 27.31
CA ILE A 16 19.47 -17.87 26.28
C ILE A 16 19.19 -16.44 25.72
N LEU A 17 19.27 -15.40 26.55
CA LEU A 17 19.05 -14.02 26.11
C LEU A 17 20.21 -13.51 25.24
N VAL A 18 21.44 -13.95 25.47
CA VAL A 18 22.62 -13.54 24.68
C VAL A 18 22.66 -14.23 23.31
N THR A 19 22.16 -15.45 23.19
CA THR A 19 22.11 -16.17 21.90
C THR A 19 21.03 -15.67 20.96
N SER A 20 20.01 -14.98 21.45
CA SER A 20 18.98 -14.37 20.60
C SER A 20 19.40 -13.02 19.98
N LEU A 21 20.51 -12.42 20.42
CA LEU A 21 21.02 -11.16 19.91
C LEU A 21 22.07 -11.31 18.79
N THR A 22 22.51 -12.51 18.46
CA THR A 22 23.52 -12.73 17.41
C THR A 22 22.92 -13.11 16.04
N GLY A 23 21.59 -13.03 15.88
CA GLY A 23 20.89 -13.45 14.67
C GLY A 23 20.82 -12.46 13.49
N CYS A 24 21.42 -11.27 13.59
CA CYS A 24 21.28 -10.22 12.56
C CYS A 24 22.59 -9.76 11.90
N ASN A 25 23.64 -10.57 11.82
CA ASN A 25 24.93 -10.13 11.30
C ASN A 25 25.45 -10.93 10.08
N ALA A 26 24.59 -11.29 9.16
CA ALA A 26 25.04 -11.85 7.89
C ALA A 26 24.41 -11.11 6.69
N PHE A 27 24.37 -9.78 6.74
CA PHE A 27 24.00 -9.01 5.56
C PHE A 27 25.27 -8.68 4.76
N TYR A 28 25.37 -9.22 3.57
CA TYR A 28 26.35 -8.81 2.60
C TYR A 28 26.02 -7.39 2.16
N HIS A 29 26.83 -6.41 2.58
CA HIS A 29 26.77 -5.07 2.03
C HIS A 29 27.47 -5.08 0.68
N VAL A 30 26.72 -4.88 -0.38
CA VAL A 30 27.29 -4.70 -1.72
C VAL A 30 27.48 -3.22 -1.93
N THR A 31 28.74 -2.77 -1.87
CA THR A 31 29.15 -1.43 -2.33
C THR A 31 29.76 -1.59 -3.71
N GLY A 32 29.16 -0.98 -4.71
CA GLY A 32 29.62 -1.05 -6.09
C GLY A 32 29.87 0.33 -6.69
N SER A 33 30.01 0.35 -8.02
CA SER A 33 30.11 1.57 -8.81
C SER A 33 28.95 2.53 -8.50
N LYS A 34 29.23 3.83 -8.53
CA LYS A 34 28.19 4.88 -8.49
C LYS A 34 27.61 5.20 -9.86
N ASP A 35 28.05 4.51 -10.88
CA ASP A 35 27.56 4.70 -12.24
C ASP A 35 26.11 4.20 -12.34
N ILE A 36 25.24 5.05 -12.83
CA ILE A 36 23.81 4.79 -12.97
C ILE A 36 23.53 4.60 -14.45
N GLU A 37 22.84 3.52 -14.78
CA GLU A 37 22.45 3.17 -16.15
C GLU A 37 20.92 3.03 -16.23
N THR A 38 20.34 3.43 -17.37
CA THR A 38 18.94 3.17 -17.70
C THR A 38 18.87 2.18 -18.84
N ARG A 39 18.18 1.05 -18.65
CA ARG A 39 17.92 0.06 -19.71
C ARG A 39 16.45 0.03 -20.04
N GLN A 40 16.17 -0.07 -21.35
CA GLN A 40 14.82 -0.24 -21.88
C GLN A 40 14.54 -1.71 -22.14
N PHE A 41 13.30 -2.13 -21.85
CA PHE A 41 12.84 -3.51 -22.02
C PHE A 41 11.60 -3.56 -22.91
N ASP A 42 11.61 -4.41 -23.92
CA ASP A 42 10.56 -4.53 -24.93
C ASP A 42 9.39 -5.41 -24.45
N TYR A 43 8.69 -4.97 -23.39
CA TYR A 43 7.48 -5.62 -22.93
C TYR A 43 6.24 -4.85 -23.39
N THR A 44 5.24 -5.56 -23.91
CA THR A 44 3.98 -5.01 -24.41
C THR A 44 2.81 -5.93 -24.06
N GLY A 45 1.57 -5.41 -24.17
CA GLY A 45 0.36 -6.20 -23.99
C GLY A 45 0.01 -6.50 -22.51
N PHE A 46 0.70 -5.90 -21.56
CA PHE A 46 0.35 -6.00 -20.14
C PHE A 46 -0.65 -4.91 -19.76
N THR A 47 -1.52 -5.22 -18.82
CA THR A 47 -2.43 -4.28 -18.16
C THR A 47 -2.30 -4.35 -16.65
N LYS A 48 -1.46 -5.26 -16.14
CA LYS A 48 -1.18 -5.46 -14.71
C LYS A 48 0.29 -5.36 -14.43
N ILE A 49 0.64 -4.75 -13.30
CA ILE A 49 2.03 -4.52 -12.90
C ILE A 49 2.20 -4.99 -11.46
N GLU A 50 3.25 -5.76 -11.20
CA GLU A 50 3.71 -6.15 -9.87
C GLU A 50 5.16 -5.70 -9.70
N VAL A 51 5.43 -4.86 -8.71
CA VAL A 51 6.79 -4.43 -8.35
C VAL A 51 7.05 -4.75 -6.88
N SER A 52 8.19 -5.35 -6.61
CA SER A 52 8.59 -5.67 -5.24
C SER A 52 9.98 -5.13 -4.91
N ASP A 53 10.35 -5.22 -3.64
CA ASP A 53 11.60 -4.78 -3.02
C ASP A 53 11.62 -3.29 -2.63
N ALA A 54 12.41 -2.43 -3.29
CA ALA A 54 12.58 -1.03 -2.89
C ALA A 54 12.74 -0.10 -4.11
N PHE A 55 11.75 -0.13 -5.00
CA PHE A 55 11.75 0.68 -6.22
C PHE A 55 10.95 1.98 -6.07
N ASP A 56 11.49 3.05 -6.67
CA ASP A 56 10.70 4.22 -7.05
C ASP A 56 10.03 3.95 -8.40
N VAL A 57 8.70 3.90 -8.42
CA VAL A 57 7.91 3.45 -9.56
C VAL A 57 7.09 4.61 -10.12
N THR A 58 7.25 4.89 -11.41
CA THR A 58 6.40 5.85 -12.12
C THR A 58 5.57 5.12 -13.17
N VAL A 59 4.25 5.20 -13.09
CA VAL A 59 3.32 4.58 -14.04
C VAL A 59 2.46 5.67 -14.69
N THR A 60 2.59 5.84 -15.99
CA THR A 60 1.87 6.89 -16.72
C THR A 60 1.06 6.32 -17.87
N ARG A 61 -0.08 6.90 -18.14
CA ARG A 61 -0.88 6.54 -19.32
C ARG A 61 -0.20 7.03 -20.60
N SER A 62 -0.07 6.15 -21.58
CA SER A 62 0.45 6.46 -22.92
C SER A 62 -0.17 5.54 -23.96
N ALA A 63 -0.31 5.98 -25.19
CA ALA A 63 -0.75 5.12 -26.29
C ALA A 63 0.26 4.00 -26.62
N THR A 64 1.50 4.12 -26.17
CA THR A 64 2.58 3.18 -26.41
C THR A 64 3.12 2.61 -25.11
N TYR A 65 3.54 1.34 -25.15
CA TYR A 65 4.24 0.70 -24.05
C TYR A 65 5.69 1.17 -23.97
N SER A 66 6.18 1.40 -22.76
CA SER A 66 7.59 1.61 -22.47
C SER A 66 7.89 1.07 -21.08
N VAL A 67 9.01 0.42 -20.91
CA VAL A 67 9.49 -0.09 -19.62
C VAL A 67 10.96 0.27 -19.49
N GLY A 68 11.27 1.28 -18.72
CA GLY A 68 12.63 1.73 -18.43
C GLY A 68 12.99 1.41 -16.97
N VAL A 69 14.12 0.79 -16.74
CA VAL A 69 14.65 0.53 -15.40
C VAL A 69 15.99 1.23 -15.25
N THR A 70 16.13 2.03 -14.19
CA THR A 70 17.34 2.78 -13.87
C THR A 70 17.93 2.24 -12.59
N LEU A 71 19.13 1.69 -12.67
CA LEU A 71 19.86 1.08 -11.55
C LEU A 71 21.32 1.52 -11.57
N ASN A 72 22.01 1.31 -10.44
CA ASN A 72 23.46 1.26 -10.47
C ASN A 72 23.88 0.06 -11.36
N ASP A 73 24.89 0.23 -12.19
CA ASP A 73 25.29 -0.71 -13.24
C ASP A 73 25.54 -2.15 -12.73
N TYR A 74 26.16 -2.28 -11.56
CA TYR A 74 26.54 -3.55 -10.96
C TYR A 74 25.38 -4.39 -10.42
N ILE A 75 24.19 -3.79 -10.17
CA ILE A 75 23.02 -4.51 -9.65
C ILE A 75 22.04 -4.96 -10.75
N PHE A 76 22.29 -4.63 -12.03
CA PHE A 76 21.46 -5.10 -13.13
C PHE A 76 21.42 -6.62 -13.28
N ASN A 77 22.45 -7.33 -12.83
CA ASN A 77 22.47 -8.80 -12.86
C ASN A 77 21.47 -9.41 -11.85
N ASP A 78 21.06 -8.65 -10.86
CA ASP A 78 20.07 -9.05 -9.85
C ASP A 78 18.65 -8.64 -10.24
N LEU A 79 18.46 -7.87 -11.31
CA LEU A 79 17.14 -7.50 -11.81
C LEU A 79 16.42 -8.71 -12.39
N ASN A 80 15.24 -8.96 -11.90
CA ASN A 80 14.30 -9.92 -12.48
C ASN A 80 13.12 -9.15 -13.08
N ILE A 81 12.97 -9.23 -14.39
CA ILE A 81 11.83 -8.67 -15.11
C ILE A 81 11.23 -9.73 -16.01
N SER A 82 9.92 -9.95 -15.89
CA SER A 82 9.25 -11.03 -16.61
C SER A 82 7.77 -10.72 -16.85
N MET A 83 7.19 -11.44 -17.81
CA MET A 83 5.74 -11.42 -18.09
C MET A 83 5.11 -12.73 -17.66
N SER A 84 3.94 -12.63 -16.99
CA SER A 84 3.08 -13.77 -16.67
C SER A 84 1.64 -13.45 -17.08
N GLY A 85 1.21 -13.95 -18.24
CA GLY A 85 -0.04 -13.51 -18.86
C GLY A 85 0.00 -12.03 -19.17
N ALA A 86 -0.96 -11.27 -18.67
CA ALA A 86 -1.03 -9.81 -18.81
C ALA A 86 -0.34 -9.04 -17.65
N THR A 87 0.49 -9.69 -16.85
CA THR A 87 1.17 -9.09 -15.69
C THR A 87 2.66 -8.93 -15.96
N LEU A 88 3.14 -7.69 -15.94
CA LEU A 88 4.56 -7.35 -15.89
C LEU A 88 5.03 -7.44 -14.43
N LYS A 89 6.07 -8.23 -14.18
CA LYS A 89 6.67 -8.42 -12.84
C LYS A 89 8.09 -7.88 -12.81
N ILE A 90 8.40 -7.07 -11.81
CA ILE A 90 9.72 -6.46 -11.62
C ILE A 90 10.13 -6.66 -10.16
N SER A 91 11.33 -7.22 -9.96
CA SER A 91 11.87 -7.51 -8.63
C SER A 91 13.39 -7.62 -8.68
N MET A 92 14.02 -7.67 -7.52
CA MET A 92 15.44 -8.02 -7.40
C MET A 92 15.60 -9.49 -7.00
N ASN A 93 16.56 -10.19 -7.57
CA ASN A 93 16.83 -11.61 -7.28
C ASN A 93 17.70 -11.83 -6.04
N SER A 94 18.29 -10.78 -5.50
CA SER A 94 19.33 -10.88 -4.47
C SER A 94 18.75 -10.82 -3.07
N PHE A 95 19.29 -11.63 -2.16
CA PHE A 95 19.18 -11.45 -0.72
C PHE A 95 20.16 -10.39 -0.19
N ALA A 96 20.90 -9.70 -1.06
CA ALA A 96 21.81 -8.63 -0.69
C ALA A 96 21.03 -7.37 -0.28
N HIS A 97 21.44 -6.77 0.84
CA HIS A 97 20.98 -5.44 1.17
C HIS A 97 21.81 -4.43 0.39
N PHE A 98 21.18 -3.80 -0.57
CA PHE A 98 21.76 -2.69 -1.29
C PHE A 98 21.64 -1.41 -0.45
N ILE A 99 22.74 -0.70 -0.26
CA ILE A 99 22.77 0.57 0.49
C ILE A 99 23.19 1.66 -0.51
N ASP A 100 22.52 2.81 -0.45
CA ASP A 100 22.76 3.96 -1.30
C ASP A 100 22.74 3.63 -2.79
N VAL A 101 21.75 2.83 -3.20
CA VAL A 101 21.52 2.46 -4.59
C VAL A 101 20.31 3.19 -5.18
N THR A 102 20.37 3.44 -6.47
CA THR A 102 19.24 3.90 -7.26
C THR A 102 18.48 2.69 -7.79
N GLN A 103 17.17 2.64 -7.53
CA GLN A 103 16.26 1.61 -8.07
C GLN A 103 14.98 2.32 -8.56
N GLN A 104 14.94 2.67 -9.84
CA GLN A 104 13.81 3.38 -10.42
C GLN A 104 13.23 2.61 -11.60
N VAL A 105 11.89 2.64 -11.70
CA VAL A 105 11.15 2.03 -12.80
C VAL A 105 10.17 3.05 -13.37
N ALA A 106 10.29 3.31 -14.67
CA ALA A 106 9.35 4.13 -15.42
C ALA A 106 8.58 3.27 -16.42
N ILE A 107 7.27 3.19 -16.26
CA ILE A 107 6.38 2.38 -17.08
C ILE A 107 5.34 3.26 -17.75
N SER A 108 5.14 3.07 -19.04
CA SER A 108 3.98 3.65 -19.73
C SER A 108 3.18 2.56 -20.44
N LEU A 109 1.84 2.69 -20.38
CA LEU A 109 0.91 1.74 -20.99
C LEU A 109 -0.44 2.40 -21.29
N PRO A 110 -1.24 1.84 -22.24
CA PRO A 110 -2.54 2.43 -22.59
C PRO A 110 -3.61 2.28 -21.52
N GLU A 111 -3.67 1.12 -20.87
CA GLU A 111 -4.70 0.75 -19.91
C GLU A 111 -4.07 0.03 -18.70
N LEU A 112 -4.52 0.41 -17.49
CA LEU A 112 -4.08 -0.21 -16.22
C LEU A 112 -5.27 -0.87 -15.55
N ASP A 113 -5.21 -2.20 -15.37
CA ASP A 113 -6.20 -2.98 -14.61
C ASP A 113 -5.74 -3.24 -13.17
N SER A 114 -4.42 -3.31 -12.93
CA SER A 114 -3.89 -3.54 -11.58
C SER A 114 -2.46 -3.04 -11.43
N LEU A 115 -2.17 -2.44 -10.26
CA LEU A 115 -0.82 -2.18 -9.79
C LEU A 115 -0.67 -2.72 -8.36
N SER A 116 0.30 -3.58 -8.15
CA SER A 116 0.69 -4.09 -6.82
C SER A 116 2.13 -3.72 -6.55
N ILE A 117 2.36 -3.05 -5.43
CA ILE A 117 3.71 -2.76 -4.92
C ILE A 117 3.88 -3.41 -3.54
N THR A 118 5.06 -4.02 -3.33
CA THR A 118 5.35 -4.75 -2.10
C THR A 118 6.79 -4.52 -1.65
N GLY A 119 7.01 -4.40 -0.35
CA GLY A 119 8.34 -4.18 0.22
C GLY A 119 8.49 -2.79 0.78
N ALA A 120 9.34 -1.97 0.18
CA ALA A 120 9.58 -0.56 0.52
C ALA A 120 9.55 0.32 -0.75
N CYS A 121 8.53 0.11 -1.59
CA CYS A 121 8.37 0.82 -2.85
C CYS A 121 7.61 2.14 -2.68
N GLU A 122 7.99 3.13 -3.49
CA GLU A 122 7.22 4.36 -3.68
C GLU A 122 6.71 4.42 -5.12
N ALA A 123 5.39 4.58 -5.32
CA ALA A 123 4.80 4.61 -6.65
C ALA A 123 4.02 5.90 -6.93
N THR A 124 4.15 6.41 -8.14
CA THR A 124 3.29 7.48 -8.67
C THR A 124 2.57 6.99 -9.91
N VAL A 125 1.23 7.12 -9.92
CA VAL A 125 0.36 6.66 -11.01
C VAL A 125 -0.46 7.84 -11.53
N THR A 126 -0.37 8.15 -12.82
CA THR A 126 -1.01 9.34 -13.36
C THR A 126 -1.76 9.12 -14.68
N GLY A 127 -2.90 9.82 -14.81
CA GLY A 127 -3.58 10.07 -16.09
C GLY A 127 -4.43 8.92 -16.62
N PHE A 128 -4.72 7.88 -15.82
CA PHE A 128 -5.57 6.77 -16.25
C PHE A 128 -7.05 7.13 -16.12
N GLN A 129 -7.67 7.45 -17.25
CA GLN A 129 -9.10 7.69 -17.35
C GLN A 129 -9.73 6.58 -18.18
N SER A 130 -10.38 5.63 -17.51
CA SER A 130 -10.88 4.39 -18.10
C SER A 130 -12.26 4.04 -17.54
N SER A 131 -13.04 3.30 -18.31
CA SER A 131 -14.27 2.65 -17.84
C SER A 131 -14.03 1.20 -17.36
N ARG A 132 -12.78 0.82 -17.17
CA ARG A 132 -12.37 -0.51 -16.67
C ARG A 132 -12.25 -0.49 -15.15
N ASN A 133 -12.29 -1.68 -14.57
CA ASN A 133 -12.03 -1.84 -13.14
C ASN A 133 -10.53 -1.70 -12.85
N LEU A 134 -10.20 -1.11 -11.69
CA LEU A 134 -8.84 -0.88 -11.23
C LEU A 134 -8.61 -1.53 -9.87
N VAL A 135 -7.49 -2.25 -9.73
CA VAL A 135 -7.05 -2.81 -8.45
C VAL A 135 -5.70 -2.23 -8.08
N LEU A 136 -5.63 -1.58 -6.93
CA LEU A 136 -4.39 -1.06 -6.36
C LEU A 136 -4.06 -1.79 -5.06
N ALA A 137 -2.83 -2.29 -4.92
CA ALA A 137 -2.36 -2.96 -3.72
C ALA A 137 -1.03 -2.37 -3.25
N VAL A 138 -0.98 -1.94 -1.98
CA VAL A 138 0.19 -1.34 -1.35
C VAL A 138 0.51 -2.12 -0.09
N THR A 139 1.64 -2.82 -0.09
CA THR A 139 1.97 -3.77 0.99
C THR A 139 3.39 -3.57 1.52
N GLY A 140 3.58 -3.81 2.80
CA GLY A 140 4.89 -3.72 3.48
C GLY A 140 5.08 -2.37 4.16
N ALA A 141 6.06 -1.60 3.71
CA ALA A 141 6.32 -0.22 4.11
C ALA A 141 6.38 0.67 2.85
N SER A 142 5.34 0.58 2.04
CA SER A 142 5.28 1.17 0.70
C SER A 142 4.31 2.35 0.63
N GLY A 143 4.55 3.27 -0.30
CA GLY A 143 3.68 4.39 -0.59
C GLY A 143 3.17 4.40 -2.03
N MET A 144 1.97 4.96 -2.24
CA MET A 144 1.42 5.17 -3.57
C MET A 144 0.70 6.52 -3.67
N GLN A 145 1.10 7.30 -4.65
CA GLN A 145 0.40 8.52 -5.06
C GLN A 145 -0.36 8.25 -6.35
N ILE A 146 -1.64 8.61 -6.40
CA ILE A 146 -2.47 8.50 -7.61
C ILE A 146 -3.02 9.87 -8.00
N ASP A 147 -2.84 10.26 -9.26
CA ASP A 147 -3.29 11.56 -9.75
C ASP A 147 -4.09 11.41 -11.04
N ASP A 148 -5.26 12.07 -11.06
CA ASP A 148 -6.18 12.08 -12.21
C ASP A 148 -6.58 10.66 -12.66
N ILE A 149 -7.07 9.86 -11.71
CA ILE A 149 -7.52 8.50 -11.94
C ILE A 149 -9.04 8.46 -12.04
N THR A 150 -9.55 7.93 -13.16
CA THR A 150 -10.96 7.56 -13.33
C THR A 150 -11.07 6.10 -13.71
N ALA A 151 -11.92 5.36 -13.00
CA ALA A 151 -12.16 3.94 -13.24
C ALA A 151 -13.65 3.58 -13.04
N ALA A 152 -14.06 2.38 -13.44
CA ALA A 152 -15.39 1.86 -13.11
C ALA A 152 -15.43 1.44 -11.64
N ASP A 153 -15.18 0.18 -11.32
CA ASP A 153 -15.05 -0.27 -9.94
C ASP A 153 -13.58 -0.24 -9.53
N THR A 154 -13.29 0.38 -8.39
CA THR A 154 -11.93 0.47 -7.87
C THR A 154 -11.82 -0.29 -6.56
N THR A 155 -10.82 -1.17 -6.45
CA THR A 155 -10.45 -1.85 -5.21
C THR A 155 -9.07 -1.37 -4.78
N ILE A 156 -8.96 -0.87 -3.55
CA ILE A 156 -7.70 -0.43 -2.96
C ILE A 156 -7.43 -1.24 -1.69
N ASN A 157 -6.30 -1.94 -1.66
CA ASN A 157 -5.85 -2.72 -0.51
C ASN A 157 -4.52 -2.17 0.02
N ILE A 158 -4.52 -1.70 1.26
CA ILE A 158 -3.32 -1.17 1.93
C ILE A 158 -3.03 -2.03 3.16
N LEU A 159 -1.85 -2.61 3.21
CA LEU A 159 -1.47 -3.55 4.26
C LEU A 159 -0.06 -3.28 4.79
N GLY A 160 0.09 -3.36 6.10
CA GLY A 160 1.38 -3.23 6.78
C GLY A 160 1.57 -1.86 7.42
N ALA A 161 2.62 -1.15 7.05
CA ALA A 161 2.90 0.24 7.44
C ALA A 161 2.93 1.12 6.16
N SER A 162 1.86 1.06 5.38
CA SER A 162 1.80 1.58 4.01
C SER A 162 0.84 2.76 3.89
N HIS A 163 1.01 3.55 2.85
CA HIS A 163 0.10 4.66 2.59
C HIS A 163 -0.28 4.79 1.11
N LEU A 164 -1.48 5.36 0.88
CA LEU A 164 -1.93 5.78 -0.44
C LEU A 164 -2.57 7.16 -0.35
N SER A 165 -2.24 8.03 -1.30
CA SER A 165 -2.85 9.35 -1.38
C SER A 165 -3.18 9.73 -2.83
N GLY A 166 -4.12 10.68 -3.02
CA GLY A 166 -4.36 11.26 -4.32
C GLY A 166 -5.81 11.49 -4.72
N SER A 167 -6.08 11.47 -6.03
CA SER A 167 -7.39 11.79 -6.62
C SER A 167 -7.97 10.62 -7.42
N LEU A 168 -9.22 10.29 -7.11
CA LEU A 168 -9.96 9.15 -7.70
C LEU A 168 -11.40 9.54 -8.04
N THR A 169 -11.85 9.17 -9.22
CA THR A 169 -13.28 9.13 -9.57
C THR A 169 -13.66 7.70 -9.93
N ALA A 170 -14.66 7.13 -9.25
CA ALA A 170 -15.10 5.75 -9.47
C ALA A 170 -16.62 5.61 -9.45
N ASN A 171 -17.15 4.52 -10.00
CA ASN A 171 -18.52 4.13 -9.73
C ASN A 171 -18.65 3.52 -8.34
N ASN A 172 -17.86 2.50 -8.06
CA ASN A 172 -17.81 1.86 -6.74
C ASN A 172 -16.36 1.86 -6.23
N ALA A 173 -16.15 2.21 -4.97
CA ALA A 173 -14.86 2.17 -4.30
C ALA A 173 -14.90 1.16 -3.15
N ASP A 174 -14.09 0.10 -3.21
CA ASP A 174 -13.86 -0.85 -2.12
C ASP A 174 -12.47 -0.62 -1.54
N LEU A 175 -12.41 -0.06 -0.32
CA LEU A 175 -11.19 0.40 0.33
C LEU A 175 -10.93 -0.44 1.59
N SER A 176 -9.81 -1.14 1.64
CA SER A 176 -9.37 -1.95 2.78
C SER A 176 -8.01 -1.49 3.28
N ILE A 177 -7.97 -0.97 4.51
CA ILE A 177 -6.80 -0.43 5.16
C ILE A 177 -6.53 -1.22 6.42
N THR A 178 -5.37 -1.89 6.52
CA THR A 178 -5.07 -2.80 7.61
C THR A 178 -3.63 -2.62 8.10
N GLY A 179 -3.43 -2.69 9.39
CA GLY A 179 -2.13 -2.61 10.05
C GLY A 179 -1.89 -1.26 10.72
N VAL A 180 -0.85 -0.55 10.30
CA VAL A 180 -0.53 0.84 10.70
C VAL A 180 -0.49 1.67 9.42
N SER A 181 -1.60 1.71 8.72
CA SER A 181 -1.66 2.21 7.35
C SER A 181 -2.55 3.45 7.24
N HIS A 182 -2.34 4.23 6.20
CA HIS A 182 -3.05 5.48 5.98
C HIS A 182 -3.54 5.60 4.53
N ILE A 183 -4.77 6.14 4.36
CA ILE A 183 -5.29 6.55 3.05
C ILE A 183 -5.81 7.98 3.09
N THR A 184 -5.46 8.75 2.06
CA THR A 184 -6.05 10.09 1.82
C THR A 184 -6.50 10.17 0.38
N LEU A 185 -7.81 10.34 0.17
CA LEU A 185 -8.35 10.52 -1.18
C LEU A 185 -9.19 11.80 -1.29
N SER A 186 -9.12 12.36 -2.48
CA SER A 186 -10.06 13.37 -2.97
C SER A 186 -10.79 12.84 -4.21
N GLY A 187 -11.93 13.47 -4.56
CA GLY A 187 -12.71 13.09 -5.73
C GLY A 187 -14.09 12.53 -5.37
N SER A 188 -14.53 11.45 -6.02
CA SER A 188 -15.89 10.95 -5.77
C SER A 188 -16.11 9.49 -6.15
N ALA A 189 -17.15 8.89 -5.53
CA ALA A 189 -17.71 7.61 -5.97
C ALA A 189 -19.24 7.59 -5.77
N SER A 190 -19.94 6.76 -6.54
CA SER A 190 -21.38 6.53 -6.32
C SER A 190 -21.62 5.72 -5.05
N THR A 191 -20.80 4.71 -4.80
CA THR A 191 -20.84 3.91 -3.56
C THR A 191 -19.44 3.66 -3.02
N MET A 192 -19.32 3.52 -1.70
CA MET A 192 -18.07 3.18 -1.04
C MET A 192 -18.30 2.08 0.00
N LYS A 193 -17.42 1.10 0.00
CA LYS A 193 -17.22 0.21 1.12
C LYS A 193 -15.84 0.50 1.71
N LEU A 194 -15.81 0.87 3.00
CA LEU A 194 -14.58 1.22 3.71
C LEU A 194 -14.39 0.28 4.90
N SER A 195 -13.22 -0.35 4.96
CA SER A 195 -12.78 -1.17 6.09
C SER A 195 -11.45 -0.66 6.61
N VAL A 196 -11.42 -0.18 7.86
CA VAL A 196 -10.22 0.36 8.53
C VAL A 196 -9.94 -0.47 9.77
N ILE A 197 -8.85 -1.22 9.77
CA ILE A 197 -8.55 -2.21 10.80
C ILE A 197 -7.13 -2.03 11.35
N GLY A 198 -6.98 -2.17 12.66
CA GLY A 198 -5.68 -2.09 13.34
C GLY A 198 -5.45 -0.73 13.98
N THR A 199 -4.37 -0.07 13.63
CA THR A 199 -4.05 1.32 14.03
C THR A 199 -3.95 2.15 12.75
N SER A 200 -5.02 2.19 12.00
CA SER A 200 -5.06 2.73 10.65
C SER A 200 -5.97 3.95 10.55
N ASP A 201 -5.73 4.79 9.56
CA ASP A 201 -6.41 6.06 9.38
C ASP A 201 -6.91 6.23 7.94
N ALA A 202 -8.16 6.73 7.77
CA ALA A 202 -8.77 7.03 6.48
C ALA A 202 -9.27 8.48 6.44
N SER A 203 -8.54 9.35 5.76
CA SER A 203 -8.87 10.76 5.52
C SER A 203 -9.58 10.92 4.18
N LEU A 204 -10.91 10.83 4.18
CA LEU A 204 -11.78 10.85 3.00
C LEU A 204 -12.78 12.01 3.02
N ALA A 205 -12.49 13.08 3.76
CA ALA A 205 -13.35 14.28 3.83
C ALA A 205 -13.54 14.98 2.48
N ASP A 206 -12.54 14.87 1.61
CA ASP A 206 -12.55 15.44 0.25
C ASP A 206 -12.95 14.40 -0.83
N PHE A 207 -13.34 13.19 -0.40
CA PHE A 207 -13.83 12.13 -1.27
C PHE A 207 -15.33 11.94 -1.09
N VAL A 208 -16.10 12.60 -1.95
CA VAL A 208 -17.56 12.66 -1.84
C VAL A 208 -18.22 11.39 -2.36
N VAL A 209 -19.02 10.72 -1.54
CA VAL A 209 -19.71 9.50 -1.96
C VAL A 209 -21.23 9.57 -1.83
N GLY A 210 -21.94 8.87 -2.72
CA GLY A 210 -23.38 8.73 -2.65
C GLY A 210 -23.79 7.93 -1.43
N ASN A 211 -23.49 6.64 -1.38
CA ASN A 211 -23.77 5.78 -0.22
C ASN A 211 -22.49 5.13 0.29
N ALA A 212 -22.41 4.87 1.59
CA ALA A 212 -21.26 4.23 2.19
C ALA A 212 -21.62 3.16 3.22
N ASP A 213 -20.84 2.08 3.23
CA ASP A 213 -20.75 1.08 4.30
C ASP A 213 -19.35 1.22 4.94
N VAL A 214 -19.31 1.65 6.21
CA VAL A 214 -18.06 1.91 6.94
C VAL A 214 -17.91 0.96 8.10
N THR A 215 -16.78 0.24 8.13
CA THR A 215 -16.35 -0.58 9.26
C THR A 215 -15.01 -0.06 9.77
N ALA A 216 -14.91 0.21 11.07
CA ALA A 216 -13.67 0.60 11.74
C ALA A 216 -13.45 -0.24 12.98
N GLU A 217 -12.30 -0.90 13.08
CA GLU A 217 -11.96 -1.87 14.13
C GLU A 217 -10.55 -1.63 14.68
N GLY A 218 -10.38 -1.83 15.97
CA GLY A 218 -9.09 -1.65 16.65
C GLY A 218 -8.93 -0.25 17.23
N VAL A 219 -7.89 0.48 16.84
CA VAL A 219 -7.64 1.88 17.20
C VAL A 219 -7.60 2.69 15.91
N SER A 220 -8.73 2.76 15.22
CA SER A 220 -8.81 3.28 13.86
C SER A 220 -9.61 4.56 13.80
N ASP A 221 -9.18 5.48 12.95
CA ASP A 221 -9.89 6.73 12.68
C ASP A 221 -10.32 6.80 11.21
N ALA A 222 -11.56 7.25 10.97
CA ALA A 222 -12.05 7.51 9.62
C ALA A 222 -12.81 8.84 9.57
N ASP A 223 -12.56 9.61 8.52
CA ASP A 223 -13.31 10.84 8.22
C ASP A 223 -13.88 10.74 6.81
N VAL A 224 -15.21 10.78 6.66
CA VAL A 224 -15.91 10.50 5.40
C VAL A 224 -16.91 11.61 5.05
N GLU A 225 -17.14 11.84 3.76
CA GLU A 225 -18.16 12.73 3.21
C GLU A 225 -19.21 11.92 2.45
N VAL A 226 -20.45 11.83 2.99
CA VAL A 226 -21.52 10.96 2.45
C VAL A 226 -22.80 11.74 2.25
N HIS A 227 -23.36 11.73 1.05
CA HIS A 227 -24.60 12.48 0.73
C HIS A 227 -25.88 11.65 0.85
N GLY A 228 -25.82 10.33 0.69
CA GLY A 228 -26.97 9.43 0.71
C GLY A 228 -27.09 8.64 2.01
N THR A 229 -27.02 7.32 1.94
CA THR A 229 -27.13 6.43 3.10
C THR A 229 -25.75 6.05 3.63
N LEU A 230 -25.58 6.14 4.96
CA LEU A 230 -24.38 5.75 5.67
C LEU A 230 -24.70 4.62 6.67
N ASN A 231 -24.16 3.42 6.41
CA ASN A 231 -24.15 2.30 7.34
C ASN A 231 -22.82 2.28 8.10
N ILE A 232 -22.87 1.98 9.39
CA ILE A 232 -21.73 2.14 10.31
C ILE A 232 -21.58 0.91 11.20
N ASN A 233 -20.37 0.40 11.29
CA ASN A 233 -19.98 -0.61 12.26
C ASN A 233 -18.63 -0.23 12.88
N LEU A 234 -18.66 0.19 14.16
CA LEU A 234 -17.48 0.59 14.93
C LEU A 234 -17.23 -0.37 16.08
N SER A 235 -15.98 -0.76 16.28
CA SER A 235 -15.58 -1.60 17.40
C SER A 235 -14.17 -1.25 17.90
N GLY A 236 -13.84 -1.61 19.13
CA GLY A 236 -12.57 -1.30 19.77
C GLY A 236 -12.51 0.12 20.34
N VAL A 237 -11.58 0.94 19.88
CA VAL A 237 -11.37 2.35 20.25
C VAL A 237 -11.34 3.18 18.97
N SER A 238 -12.36 3.01 18.13
CA SER A 238 -12.40 3.61 16.80
C SER A 238 -13.21 4.92 16.80
N THR A 239 -12.81 5.86 15.92
CA THR A 239 -13.58 7.09 15.69
C THR A 239 -14.02 7.15 14.23
N LEU A 240 -15.30 7.44 13.99
CA LEU A 240 -15.79 7.85 12.70
C LEU A 240 -16.33 9.27 12.76
N THR A 241 -15.74 10.14 11.95
CA THR A 241 -16.26 11.48 11.67
C THR A 241 -16.94 11.47 10.31
N TYR A 242 -18.13 12.07 10.19
CA TYR A 242 -18.82 12.17 8.91
C TYR A 242 -19.32 13.60 8.65
N GLY A 243 -19.19 14.01 7.41
CA GLY A 243 -19.70 15.30 6.92
C GLY A 243 -21.09 15.19 6.31
N ASP A 244 -21.63 16.34 5.88
CA ASP A 244 -22.96 16.52 5.33
C ASP A 244 -24.09 16.03 6.28
N SER A 245 -25.17 15.54 5.74
CA SER A 245 -26.35 15.05 6.48
C SER A 245 -26.85 13.73 5.88
N PRO A 246 -26.05 12.66 5.87
CA PRO A 246 -26.48 11.39 5.33
C PRO A 246 -27.65 10.83 6.11
N LYS A 247 -28.47 10.04 5.44
CA LYS A 247 -29.43 9.18 6.11
C LYS A 247 -28.66 8.06 6.80
N LEU A 248 -28.63 8.04 8.12
CA LEU A 248 -28.07 6.92 8.88
C LEU A 248 -28.95 5.69 8.68
N GLY A 249 -28.34 4.61 8.15
CA GLY A 249 -28.94 3.30 7.99
C GLY A 249 -28.71 2.43 9.22
N ASN A 250 -28.02 1.30 9.05
CA ASN A 250 -27.63 0.44 10.17
C ASN A 250 -26.47 1.07 10.92
N VAL A 251 -26.60 1.28 12.24
CA VAL A 251 -25.54 1.83 13.08
C VAL A 251 -25.27 0.89 14.24
N SER A 252 -24.06 0.35 14.28
CA SER A 252 -23.52 -0.48 15.34
C SER A 252 -22.26 0.17 15.90
N VAL A 253 -22.26 0.51 17.18
CA VAL A 253 -21.10 1.11 17.87
C VAL A 253 -20.87 0.32 19.15
N SER A 254 -19.67 -0.22 19.29
CA SER A 254 -19.29 -1.05 20.43
C SER A 254 -17.88 -0.68 20.93
N GLY A 255 -17.53 -1.15 22.13
CA GLY A 255 -16.26 -0.80 22.77
C GLY A 255 -16.23 0.64 23.28
N VAL A 256 -15.12 1.35 23.08
CA VAL A 256 -14.90 2.77 23.40
C VAL A 256 -14.89 3.60 22.11
N SER A 257 -15.71 3.19 21.16
CA SER A 257 -15.76 3.84 19.85
C SER A 257 -16.63 5.10 19.86
N ASN A 258 -16.32 6.03 18.98
CA ASN A 258 -16.94 7.34 18.92
C ASN A 258 -17.45 7.67 17.51
N LEU A 259 -18.70 8.13 17.44
CA LEU A 259 -19.32 8.60 16.20
C LEU A 259 -19.55 10.10 16.29
N ARG A 260 -19.00 10.87 15.36
CA ARG A 260 -19.08 12.34 15.33
C ARG A 260 -19.60 12.82 13.99
N ARG A 261 -20.35 13.92 14.03
CA ARG A 261 -20.68 14.72 12.85
C ARG A 261 -19.79 15.97 12.82
N ARG A 262 -19.22 16.30 11.63
CA ARG A 262 -18.53 17.59 11.39
C ARG A 262 -19.48 18.77 11.48
#